data_4a7e025cc52052b079352a9768eff71f
#
_entry.id   4a7e025cc52052b079352a9768eff71f
#
_cell.length_a   1.000
_cell.length_b   1.000
_cell.length_c   1.000
_cell.angle_alpha   90.00
_cell.angle_beta   90.00
_cell.angle_gamma   90.00
#
_symmetry.space_group_name_H-M   'P 1'
#
loop_
_entity.id
_entity.type
_entity.pdbx_description
1 polymer ?
#
loop_
_entity_poly.entity_id
_entity_poly.type
_entity_poly.pdbx_seq_one_letter_code
_entity_poly.pdbx_strand_id
1 'polypeptide(L)'
;MRHLLMGHVASIVEMRPEEAAVVAELKAGSEDAYASLIAQYHQPVYSLVARILTNADDAPDVTQDVFVKVFRNIGGFHGQSSLRTWIYRIALHEAYNQRRWWFRHKAQEVTIEVQASESEDAGPRLCWKDALADERQSPFESAAKSEMRALVESALRKVPEPFRTVVVLRDLEGLAYEEIAEVLHVRVGTVKSRLMRGRATLRQSLAEFFTVTGPRTGRETVTVVDKGLCEEAV
;
A
#
# COMPACT_ATOMS: atom_id res chain seq x y z
N MET A 1 -43.45 0.33 20.57
CA MET A 1 -42.01 0.10 20.81
C MET A 1 -41.24 0.59 19.60
N ARG A 2 -40.56 1.74 19.77
CA ARG A 2 -39.89 2.49 18.69
C ARG A 2 -38.49 1.94 18.51
N HIS A 3 -38.17 1.31 17.37
CA HIS A 3 -36.82 1.00 16.95
C HIS A 3 -36.13 2.31 16.50
N LEU A 4 -35.15 2.75 17.29
CA LEU A 4 -34.22 3.82 16.91
C LEU A 4 -33.35 3.32 15.75
N LEU A 5 -33.66 3.82 14.57
CA LEU A 5 -32.71 3.82 13.44
C LEU A 5 -31.61 4.84 13.77
N MET A 6 -30.47 4.36 14.24
CA MET A 6 -29.25 5.16 14.29
C MET A 6 -28.80 5.39 12.86
N GLY A 7 -29.07 6.59 12.38
CA GLY A 7 -28.63 7.06 11.07
C GLY A 7 -27.09 7.06 11.00
N HIS A 8 -26.57 6.28 10.11
CA HIS A 8 -25.23 6.45 9.59
C HIS A 8 -25.25 7.76 8.80
N VAL A 9 -24.71 8.82 9.38
CA VAL A 9 -24.44 10.05 8.63
C VAL A 9 -23.27 9.71 7.71
N ALA A 10 -23.59 9.17 6.51
CA ALA A 10 -22.66 9.13 5.43
C ALA A 10 -22.34 10.58 5.09
N SER A 11 -21.13 11.05 5.42
CA SER A 11 -20.58 12.26 4.83
C SER A 11 -20.62 12.05 3.32
N ILE A 12 -21.54 12.75 2.67
CA ILE A 12 -21.55 12.90 1.21
C ILE A 12 -20.26 13.66 0.91
N VAL A 13 -19.21 12.94 0.53
CA VAL A 13 -18.03 13.58 -0.05
C VAL A 13 -18.49 14.10 -1.40
N GLU A 14 -18.69 15.41 -1.48
CA GLU A 14 -19.04 16.07 -2.73
C GLU A 14 -17.90 15.79 -3.71
N MET A 15 -18.17 14.94 -4.72
CA MET A 15 -17.19 14.56 -5.73
C MET A 15 -16.73 15.82 -6.46
N ARG A 16 -15.43 16.04 -6.57
CA ARG A 16 -14.89 17.21 -7.29
C ARG A 16 -15.43 17.23 -8.72
N PRO A 17 -15.76 18.40 -9.29
CA PRO A 17 -16.29 18.48 -10.66
C PRO A 17 -15.42 17.80 -11.71
N GLU A 18 -14.10 17.90 -11.54
CA GLU A 18 -13.09 17.25 -12.42
C GLU A 18 -13.17 15.73 -12.35
N GLU A 19 -13.32 15.19 -11.14
CA GLU A 19 -13.45 13.73 -10.92
C GLU A 19 -14.79 13.22 -11.47
N ALA A 20 -15.86 14.01 -11.35
CA ALA A 20 -17.17 13.68 -11.91
C ALA A 20 -17.14 13.56 -13.44
N ALA A 21 -16.41 14.45 -14.13
CA ALA A 21 -16.23 14.39 -15.56
C ALA A 21 -15.50 13.12 -15.98
N VAL A 22 -14.38 12.80 -15.33
CA VAL A 22 -13.62 11.55 -15.59
C VAL A 22 -14.48 10.31 -15.37
N VAL A 23 -15.25 10.26 -14.28
CA VAL A 23 -16.16 9.15 -14.00
C VAL A 23 -17.25 9.02 -15.06
N ALA A 24 -17.79 10.13 -15.57
CA ALA A 24 -18.78 10.10 -16.65
C ALA A 24 -18.20 9.53 -17.95
N GLU A 25 -17.00 9.90 -18.33
CA GLU A 25 -16.28 9.37 -19.50
C GLU A 25 -15.98 7.88 -19.33
N LEU A 26 -15.52 7.46 -18.16
CA LEU A 26 -15.30 6.04 -17.86
C LEU A 26 -16.59 5.22 -17.97
N LYS A 27 -17.72 5.74 -17.47
CA LYS A 27 -19.03 5.11 -17.60
C LYS A 27 -19.55 5.06 -19.04
N ALA A 28 -19.18 6.04 -19.85
CA ALA A 28 -19.46 6.05 -21.28
C ALA A 28 -18.59 5.06 -22.09
N GLY A 29 -17.58 4.43 -21.46
CA GLY A 29 -16.69 3.48 -22.11
C GLY A 29 -15.56 4.13 -22.91
N SER A 30 -15.18 5.37 -22.62
CA SER A 30 -14.08 6.07 -23.30
C SER A 30 -12.75 5.35 -23.08
N GLU A 31 -12.13 4.86 -24.16
CA GLU A 31 -10.82 4.21 -24.13
C GLU A 31 -9.73 5.16 -23.61
N ASP A 32 -9.77 6.43 -24.01
CA ASP A 32 -8.82 7.47 -23.56
C ASP A 32 -8.92 7.74 -22.06
N ALA A 33 -10.14 7.75 -21.51
CA ALA A 33 -10.37 7.91 -20.09
C ALA A 33 -9.82 6.70 -19.31
N TYR A 34 -9.98 5.48 -19.81
CA TYR A 34 -9.38 4.29 -19.22
C TYR A 34 -7.85 4.26 -19.34
N ALA A 35 -7.28 4.64 -20.48
CA ALA A 35 -5.84 4.75 -20.64
C ALA A 35 -5.24 5.75 -19.62
N SER A 36 -5.88 6.89 -19.46
CA SER A 36 -5.51 7.93 -18.49
C SER A 36 -5.61 7.44 -17.04
N LEU A 37 -6.68 6.72 -16.71
CA LEU A 37 -6.88 6.13 -15.38
C LEU A 37 -5.79 5.09 -15.09
N ILE A 38 -5.49 4.20 -16.02
CA ILE A 38 -4.43 3.20 -15.86
C ILE A 38 -3.07 3.90 -15.71
N ALA A 39 -2.75 4.87 -16.55
CA ALA A 39 -1.50 5.62 -16.46
C ALA A 39 -1.32 6.29 -15.08
N GLN A 40 -2.39 6.82 -14.51
CA GLN A 40 -2.38 7.50 -13.21
C GLN A 40 -2.30 6.53 -12.04
N TYR A 41 -3.06 5.42 -12.06
CA TYR A 41 -3.25 4.55 -10.89
C TYR A 41 -2.47 3.23 -10.95
N HIS A 42 -1.91 2.83 -12.09
CA HIS A 42 -1.21 1.55 -12.21
C HIS A 42 -0.11 1.40 -11.17
N GLN A 43 0.80 2.36 -11.11
CA GLN A 43 1.93 2.29 -10.20
C GLN A 43 1.56 2.34 -8.71
N PRO A 44 0.69 3.26 -8.25
CA PRO A 44 0.18 3.25 -6.88
C PRO A 44 -0.49 1.92 -6.51
N VAL A 45 -1.36 1.39 -7.38
CA VAL A 45 -2.05 0.11 -7.15
C VAL A 45 -1.06 -1.04 -7.09
N TYR A 46 -0.15 -1.15 -8.05
CA TYR A 46 0.91 -2.17 -8.05
C TYR A 46 1.73 -2.12 -6.76
N SER A 47 2.17 -0.92 -6.37
CA SER A 47 2.96 -0.72 -5.15
C SER A 47 2.20 -1.14 -3.88
N LEU A 48 0.91 -0.82 -3.80
CA LEU A 48 0.04 -1.24 -2.71
C LEU A 48 -0.11 -2.77 -2.67
N VAL A 49 -0.46 -3.37 -3.81
CA VAL A 49 -0.68 -4.81 -3.95
C VAL A 49 0.59 -5.58 -3.58
N ALA A 50 1.75 -5.22 -4.14
CA ALA A 50 3.03 -5.89 -3.88
C ALA A 50 3.43 -5.89 -2.40
N ARG A 51 3.05 -4.84 -1.64
CA ARG A 51 3.33 -4.75 -0.19
C ARG A 51 2.36 -5.55 0.68
N ILE A 52 1.21 -5.90 0.15
CA ILE A 52 0.18 -6.68 0.87
C ILE A 52 0.34 -8.18 0.60
N LEU A 53 0.74 -8.55 -0.60
CA LEU A 53 0.93 -9.95 -0.98
C LEU A 53 2.07 -10.61 -0.20
N THR A 54 1.96 -11.92 0.00
CA THR A 54 3.03 -12.75 0.56
C THR A 54 4.11 -13.02 -0.50
N ASN A 55 3.69 -13.29 -1.74
CA ASN A 55 4.55 -13.40 -2.90
C ASN A 55 4.37 -12.17 -3.80
N ALA A 56 5.43 -11.38 -3.96
CA ALA A 56 5.40 -10.18 -4.79
C ALA A 56 5.31 -10.51 -6.29
N ASP A 57 5.63 -11.72 -6.70
CA ASP A 57 5.56 -12.15 -8.11
C ASP A 57 4.12 -12.19 -8.64
N ASP A 58 3.14 -12.35 -7.74
CA ASP A 58 1.73 -12.31 -8.09
C ASP A 58 1.19 -10.87 -8.28
N ALA A 59 2.00 -9.85 -7.94
CA ALA A 59 1.53 -8.47 -7.97
C ALA A 59 1.11 -7.95 -9.36
N PRO A 60 1.80 -8.28 -10.46
CA PRO A 60 1.37 -7.88 -11.80
C PRO A 60 -0.03 -8.41 -12.14
N ASP A 61 -0.27 -9.70 -11.91
CA ASP A 61 -1.54 -10.36 -12.23
C ASP A 61 -2.68 -9.80 -11.38
N VAL A 62 -2.47 -9.66 -10.08
CA VAL A 62 -3.46 -9.06 -9.17
C VAL A 62 -3.74 -7.60 -9.55
N THR A 63 -2.72 -6.85 -9.98
CA THR A 63 -2.90 -5.47 -10.45
C THR A 63 -3.75 -5.42 -11.72
N GLN A 64 -3.53 -6.33 -12.66
CA GLN A 64 -4.36 -6.44 -13.85
C GLN A 64 -5.81 -6.77 -13.49
N ASP A 65 -6.03 -7.73 -12.59
CA ASP A 65 -7.37 -8.10 -12.11
C ASP A 65 -8.09 -6.92 -11.46
N VAL A 66 -7.37 -6.07 -10.71
CA VAL A 66 -7.92 -4.83 -10.14
C VAL A 66 -8.48 -3.93 -11.23
N PHE A 67 -7.72 -3.65 -12.32
CA PHE A 67 -8.19 -2.78 -13.40
C PHE A 67 -9.33 -3.41 -14.20
N VAL A 68 -9.32 -4.72 -14.41
CA VAL A 68 -10.46 -5.44 -15.00
C VAL A 68 -11.72 -5.27 -14.14
N LYS A 69 -11.60 -5.33 -12.81
CA LYS A 69 -12.72 -5.12 -11.90
C LYS A 69 -13.16 -3.67 -11.82
N VAL A 70 -12.23 -2.71 -11.87
CA VAL A 70 -12.55 -1.28 -12.00
C VAL A 70 -13.38 -1.07 -13.26
N PHE A 71 -12.93 -1.58 -14.41
CA PHE A 71 -13.64 -1.49 -15.68
C PHE A 71 -15.07 -2.05 -15.59
N ARG A 72 -15.21 -3.27 -15.05
CA ARG A 72 -16.52 -3.93 -14.97
C ARG A 72 -17.50 -3.26 -14.01
N ASN A 73 -16.99 -2.61 -12.96
CA ASN A 73 -17.83 -2.11 -11.86
C ASN A 73 -17.97 -0.58 -11.84
N ILE A 74 -17.33 0.16 -12.76
CA ILE A 74 -17.40 1.63 -12.77
C ILE A 74 -18.82 2.16 -12.94
N GLY A 75 -19.68 1.42 -13.64
CA GLY A 75 -21.10 1.74 -13.76
C GLY A 75 -21.82 1.88 -12.42
N GLY A 76 -21.43 1.10 -11.42
CA GLY A 76 -21.95 1.12 -10.05
C GLY A 76 -21.27 2.13 -9.12
N PHE A 77 -20.29 2.88 -9.58
CA PHE A 77 -19.67 3.92 -8.77
C PHE A 77 -20.56 5.18 -8.71
N HIS A 78 -21.03 5.53 -7.53
CA HIS A 78 -22.00 6.63 -7.30
C HIS A 78 -21.36 7.84 -6.56
N GLY A 79 -20.03 7.92 -6.47
CA GLY A 79 -19.36 9.06 -5.84
C GLY A 79 -19.53 9.13 -4.31
N GLN A 80 -19.79 8.00 -3.66
CA GLN A 80 -19.86 7.93 -2.18
C GLN A 80 -18.50 8.08 -1.52
N SER A 81 -17.42 7.95 -2.27
CA SER A 81 -16.04 8.18 -1.90
C SER A 81 -15.28 8.75 -3.09
N SER A 82 -14.02 9.17 -2.91
CA SER A 82 -13.17 9.50 -4.06
C SER A 82 -12.95 8.27 -4.95
N LEU A 83 -12.75 8.48 -6.26
CA LEU A 83 -12.42 7.42 -7.21
C LEU A 83 -11.16 6.64 -6.75
N ARG A 84 -10.18 7.37 -6.21
CA ARG A 84 -8.96 6.80 -5.64
C ARG A 84 -9.26 5.84 -4.47
N THR A 85 -10.06 6.25 -3.51
CA THR A 85 -10.49 5.43 -2.36
C THR A 85 -11.21 4.18 -2.82
N TRP A 86 -12.07 4.31 -3.83
CA TRP A 86 -12.81 3.18 -4.40
C TRP A 86 -11.89 2.19 -5.12
N ILE A 87 -10.93 2.66 -5.93
CA ILE A 87 -9.92 1.81 -6.58
C ILE A 87 -9.07 1.06 -5.53
N TYR A 88 -8.63 1.76 -4.48
CA TYR A 88 -7.83 1.12 -3.42
C TYR A 88 -8.61 0.07 -2.63
N ARG A 89 -9.92 0.26 -2.46
CA ARG A 89 -10.79 -0.77 -1.88
C ARG A 89 -10.81 -2.04 -2.73
N ILE A 90 -10.94 -1.89 -4.04
CA ILE A 90 -10.86 -3.03 -4.98
C ILE A 90 -9.48 -3.68 -4.89
N ALA A 91 -8.40 -2.91 -4.93
CA ALA A 91 -7.03 -3.40 -4.87
C ALA A 91 -6.76 -4.22 -3.61
N LEU A 92 -7.15 -3.72 -2.44
CA LEU A 92 -7.00 -4.45 -1.18
C LEU A 92 -7.84 -5.73 -1.12
N HIS A 93 -9.07 -5.67 -1.64
CA HIS A 93 -9.93 -6.84 -1.71
C HIS A 93 -9.28 -7.95 -2.55
N GLU A 94 -8.73 -7.61 -3.71
CA GLU A 94 -8.04 -8.58 -4.57
C GLU A 94 -6.75 -9.10 -3.94
N ALA A 95 -5.93 -8.24 -3.38
CA ALA A 95 -4.71 -8.65 -2.69
C ALA A 95 -5.00 -9.58 -1.51
N TYR A 96 -6.06 -9.32 -0.73
CA TYR A 96 -6.46 -10.20 0.36
C TYR A 96 -7.08 -11.52 -0.13
N ASN A 97 -7.79 -11.52 -1.25
CA ASN A 97 -8.31 -12.73 -1.87
C ASN A 97 -7.18 -13.62 -2.35
N GLN A 98 -6.20 -13.08 -3.07
CA GLN A 98 -5.02 -13.79 -3.56
C GLN A 98 -4.22 -14.37 -2.37
N ARG A 99 -3.99 -13.58 -1.33
CA ARG A 99 -3.30 -14.05 -0.13
C ARG A 99 -4.04 -15.19 0.56
N ARG A 100 -5.37 -15.11 0.70
CA ARG A 100 -6.18 -16.20 1.27
C ARG A 100 -6.13 -17.45 0.41
N TRP A 101 -6.15 -17.29 -0.93
CA TRP A 101 -5.99 -18.40 -1.85
C TRP A 101 -4.63 -19.09 -1.66
N TRP A 102 -3.56 -18.31 -1.60
CA TRP A 102 -2.20 -18.79 -1.40
C TRP A 102 -2.07 -19.61 -0.10
N PHE A 103 -2.57 -19.10 1.03
CA PHE A 103 -2.53 -19.82 2.31
C PHE A 103 -3.33 -21.13 2.28
N ARG A 104 -4.45 -21.19 1.56
CA ARG A 104 -5.25 -22.41 1.46
C ARG A 104 -4.60 -23.48 0.59
N HIS A 105 -3.92 -23.12 -0.50
CA HIS A 105 -3.39 -24.05 -1.48
C HIS A 105 -1.96 -24.45 -1.14
N LYS A 106 -1.11 -23.51 -0.74
CA LYS A 106 0.29 -23.82 -0.40
C LYS A 106 0.43 -24.55 0.94
N ALA A 107 -0.50 -24.40 1.86
CA ALA A 107 -0.56 -25.25 3.08
C ALA A 107 -0.83 -26.72 2.75
N GLN A 108 -1.42 -27.05 1.60
CA GLN A 108 -1.64 -28.41 1.14
C GLN A 108 -0.42 -28.98 0.37
N GLU A 109 0.32 -28.14 -0.36
CA GLU A 109 1.53 -28.57 -1.10
C GLU A 109 2.72 -28.88 -0.19
N VAL A 110 2.86 -28.21 0.95
CA VAL A 110 3.94 -28.44 1.93
C VAL A 110 3.88 -29.83 2.58
N THR A 111 2.80 -30.59 2.41
CA THR A 111 2.70 -31.96 2.89
C THR A 111 3.41 -32.97 1.98
N ILE A 112 3.85 -32.61 0.78
CA ILE A 112 4.42 -33.53 -0.23
C ILE A 112 5.92 -33.32 -0.47
N GLU A 113 6.49 -32.14 -0.20
CA GLU A 113 7.91 -31.85 -0.45
C GLU A 113 8.65 -31.30 0.77
N VAL A 114 8.92 -32.18 1.73
CA VAL A 114 10.05 -32.00 2.65
C VAL A 114 11.24 -32.69 2.02
N GLN A 115 11.81 -32.13 0.99
CA GLN A 115 13.23 -32.25 0.58
C GLN A 115 13.45 -31.45 -0.71
N ALA A 116 14.05 -30.31 -0.59
CA ALA A 116 15.09 -29.76 -1.45
C ALA A 116 15.08 -28.23 -1.50
N SER A 117 16.24 -27.75 -1.14
CA SER A 117 16.85 -26.46 -1.52
C SER A 117 16.23 -25.17 -0.97
N GLU A 118 16.86 -24.73 0.11
CA GLU A 118 17.17 -23.33 0.34
C GLU A 118 17.77 -22.74 -0.93
N SER A 119 16.99 -22.02 -1.71
CA SER A 119 17.49 -21.08 -2.70
C SER A 119 17.39 -19.68 -2.13
N GLU A 120 18.40 -19.30 -1.36
CA GLU A 120 18.85 -17.93 -1.23
C GLU A 120 19.23 -17.48 -2.64
N ASP A 121 18.35 -16.75 -3.29
CA ASP A 121 18.69 -15.72 -4.28
C ASP A 121 17.42 -15.00 -4.80
N ALA A 122 16.82 -14.20 -3.95
CA ALA A 122 15.97 -13.13 -4.42
C ALA A 122 16.80 -11.83 -4.42
N GLY A 123 17.70 -11.71 -5.40
CA GLY A 123 18.35 -10.46 -5.70
C GLY A 123 17.34 -9.34 -5.88
N PRO A 124 17.73 -8.07 -5.71
CA PRO A 124 16.83 -6.93 -5.80
C PRO A 124 16.22 -6.89 -7.21
N ARG A 125 14.95 -7.31 -7.33
CA ARG A 125 14.21 -7.13 -8.58
C ARG A 125 14.03 -5.63 -8.80
N LEU A 126 14.68 -5.14 -9.83
CA LEU A 126 14.56 -3.79 -10.35
C LEU A 126 13.07 -3.48 -10.59
N CYS A 127 12.53 -2.58 -9.76
CA CYS A 127 11.23 -2.01 -10.03
C CYS A 127 11.38 -1.14 -11.29
N TRP A 128 10.50 -1.27 -12.28
CA TRP A 128 10.52 -0.50 -13.52
C TRP A 128 10.52 1.04 -13.30
N LYS A 129 10.23 1.53 -12.09
CA LYS A 129 10.50 2.93 -11.67
C LYS A 129 11.97 3.33 -11.77
N ASP A 130 12.87 2.36 -11.70
CA ASP A 130 14.31 2.64 -11.85
C ASP A 130 14.68 2.83 -13.34
N ALA A 131 13.80 2.40 -14.26
CA ALA A 131 13.95 2.64 -15.70
C ALA A 131 13.54 4.06 -16.13
N LEU A 132 12.83 4.82 -15.29
CA LEU A 132 12.54 6.24 -15.46
C LEU A 132 13.46 7.05 -14.53
N ALA A 133 14.75 6.75 -14.54
CA ALA A 133 15.74 7.51 -13.81
C ALA A 133 15.74 8.96 -14.34
N ASP A 134 15.50 9.91 -13.45
CA ASP A 134 15.75 11.31 -13.72
C ASP A 134 17.24 11.46 -14.07
N GLU A 135 17.55 11.76 -15.32
CA GLU A 135 18.93 11.90 -15.86
C GLU A 135 19.79 12.94 -15.12
N ARG A 136 19.22 13.61 -14.12
CA ARG A 136 19.90 14.64 -13.31
C ARG A 136 20.50 14.12 -12.01
N GLN A 137 20.36 12.82 -11.67
CA GLN A 137 20.87 12.27 -10.42
C GLN A 137 22.21 11.55 -10.65
N SER A 138 23.18 11.82 -9.75
CA SER A 138 24.44 11.09 -9.71
C SER A 138 24.19 9.58 -9.51
N PRO A 139 24.95 8.68 -10.19
CA PRO A 139 24.83 7.23 -10.00
C PRO A 139 24.97 6.81 -8.53
N PHE A 140 25.78 7.51 -7.76
CA PHE A 140 25.98 7.26 -6.33
C PHE A 140 24.71 7.59 -5.50
N GLU A 141 24.04 8.72 -5.80
CA GLU A 141 22.79 9.09 -5.12
C GLU A 141 21.64 8.14 -5.50
N SER A 142 21.63 7.65 -6.73
CA SER A 142 20.66 6.66 -7.18
C SER A 142 20.86 5.33 -6.45
N ALA A 143 22.09 4.85 -6.31
CA ALA A 143 22.42 3.63 -5.58
C ALA A 143 22.03 3.75 -4.08
N ALA A 144 22.40 4.85 -3.42
CA ALA A 144 22.05 5.08 -2.02
C ALA A 144 20.54 5.13 -1.79
N LYS A 145 19.78 5.74 -2.71
CA LYS A 145 18.30 5.75 -2.66
C LYS A 145 17.71 4.36 -2.86
N SER A 146 18.29 3.55 -3.76
CA SER A 146 17.86 2.17 -4.00
C SER A 146 18.08 1.29 -2.78
N GLU A 147 19.25 1.38 -2.15
CA GLU A 147 19.54 0.68 -0.89
C GLU A 147 18.59 1.08 0.23
N MET A 148 18.34 2.37 0.40
CA MET A 148 17.40 2.87 1.41
C MET A 148 15.98 2.37 1.15
N ARG A 149 15.52 2.33 -0.11
CA ARG A 149 14.21 1.76 -0.46
C ARG A 149 14.15 0.28 -0.12
N ALA A 150 15.16 -0.51 -0.50
CA ALA A 150 15.22 -1.93 -0.20
C ALA A 150 15.15 -2.20 1.31
N LEU A 151 15.84 -1.38 2.10
CA LEU A 151 15.84 -1.42 3.55
C LEU A 151 14.45 -1.13 4.14
N VAL A 152 13.78 -0.08 3.67
CA VAL A 152 12.42 0.27 4.10
C VAL A 152 11.43 -0.83 3.72
N GLU A 153 11.50 -1.39 2.52
CA GLU A 153 10.64 -2.49 2.07
C GLU A 153 10.88 -3.75 2.91
N SER A 154 12.13 -4.05 3.25
CA SER A 154 12.47 -5.17 4.15
C SER A 154 11.89 -4.96 5.56
N ALA A 155 12.01 -3.75 6.10
CA ALA A 155 11.44 -3.41 7.40
C ALA A 155 9.89 -3.46 7.39
N LEU A 156 9.26 -2.99 6.31
CA LEU A 156 7.80 -3.08 6.14
C LEU A 156 7.29 -4.52 6.12
N ARG A 157 8.02 -5.45 5.51
CA ARG A 157 7.65 -6.88 5.52
C ARG A 157 7.61 -7.48 6.92
N LYS A 158 8.41 -6.98 7.86
CA LYS A 158 8.40 -7.41 9.27
C LYS A 158 7.18 -6.88 10.05
N VAL A 159 6.52 -5.83 9.56
CA VAL A 159 5.31 -5.29 10.20
C VAL A 159 4.14 -6.24 9.96
N PRO A 160 3.40 -6.67 11.02
CA PRO A 160 2.19 -7.50 10.85
C PRO A 160 1.19 -6.85 9.92
N GLU A 161 0.54 -7.66 9.07
CA GLU A 161 -0.29 -7.19 7.96
C GLU A 161 -1.36 -6.15 8.34
N PRO A 162 -2.17 -6.30 9.40
CA PRO A 162 -3.20 -5.30 9.71
C PRO A 162 -2.63 -3.90 10.03
N PHE A 163 -1.39 -3.85 10.50
CA PHE A 163 -0.68 -2.60 10.81
C PHE A 163 0.07 -2.09 9.58
N ARG A 164 0.71 -3.00 8.82
CA ARG A 164 1.43 -2.68 7.59
C ARG A 164 0.51 -2.01 6.58
N THR A 165 -0.68 -2.56 6.34
CA THR A 165 -1.66 -1.97 5.41
C THR A 165 -1.99 -0.53 5.77
N VAL A 166 -2.22 -0.23 7.05
CA VAL A 166 -2.53 1.14 7.48
C VAL A 166 -1.34 2.08 7.31
N VAL A 167 -0.11 1.61 7.60
CA VAL A 167 1.13 2.38 7.36
C VAL A 167 1.29 2.68 5.87
N VAL A 168 1.11 1.69 5.00
CA VAL A 168 1.21 1.86 3.55
C VAL A 168 0.19 2.88 3.06
N LEU A 169 -1.08 2.74 3.42
CA LEU A 169 -2.14 3.65 2.98
C LEU A 169 -1.93 5.08 3.49
N ARG A 170 -1.44 5.25 4.73
CA ARG A 170 -1.24 6.58 5.31
C ARG A 170 0.07 7.23 4.88
N ASP A 171 1.19 6.53 5.07
CA ASP A 171 2.53 7.12 5.01
C ASP A 171 3.12 7.08 3.58
N LEU A 172 2.73 6.10 2.76
CA LEU A 172 3.19 5.97 1.39
C LEU A 172 2.17 6.48 0.38
N GLU A 173 0.89 6.16 0.60
CA GLU A 173 -0.18 6.56 -0.33
C GLU A 173 -0.86 7.88 0.09
N GLY A 174 -0.64 8.38 1.31
CA GLY A 174 -1.11 9.68 1.76
C GLY A 174 -2.62 9.81 1.98
N LEU A 175 -3.35 8.69 2.20
CA LEU A 175 -4.79 8.73 2.46
C LEU A 175 -5.08 9.39 3.82
N ALA A 176 -6.22 10.08 3.93
CA ALA A 176 -6.74 10.56 5.20
C ALA A 176 -7.21 9.39 6.10
N TYR A 177 -7.31 9.60 7.41
CA TYR A 177 -7.75 8.54 8.33
C TYR A 177 -9.17 8.06 8.03
N GLU A 178 -10.02 8.96 7.61
CA GLU A 178 -11.41 8.70 7.21
C GLU A 178 -11.47 7.83 5.95
N GLU A 179 -10.65 8.14 4.95
CA GLU A 179 -10.54 7.34 3.72
C GLU A 179 -10.01 5.94 4.01
N ILE A 180 -8.98 5.81 4.89
CA ILE A 180 -8.46 4.51 5.31
C ILE A 180 -9.51 3.70 6.08
N ALA A 181 -10.28 4.36 6.96
CA ALA A 181 -11.36 3.74 7.70
C ALA A 181 -12.44 3.20 6.76
N GLU A 182 -12.76 3.94 5.71
CA GLU A 182 -13.69 3.55 4.66
C GLU A 182 -13.15 2.39 3.82
N VAL A 183 -11.89 2.48 3.35
CA VAL A 183 -11.24 1.42 2.56
C VAL A 183 -11.18 0.10 3.31
N LEU A 184 -10.88 0.13 4.61
CA LEU A 184 -10.69 -1.05 5.44
C LEU A 184 -11.97 -1.50 6.16
N HIS A 185 -13.07 -0.75 6.04
CA HIS A 185 -14.33 -0.97 6.79
C HIS A 185 -14.11 -1.06 8.31
N VAL A 186 -13.32 -0.16 8.87
CA VAL A 186 -13.02 -0.07 10.31
C VAL A 186 -13.29 1.33 10.84
N ARG A 187 -13.36 1.48 12.17
CA ARG A 187 -13.49 2.81 12.79
C ARG A 187 -12.19 3.60 12.69
N VAL A 188 -12.26 4.93 12.58
CA VAL A 188 -11.09 5.83 12.56
C VAL A 188 -10.17 5.62 13.78
N GLY A 189 -10.73 5.37 14.97
CA GLY A 189 -9.95 5.00 16.15
C GLY A 189 -9.13 3.73 15.98
N THR A 190 -9.64 2.75 15.20
CA THR A 190 -8.90 1.53 14.86
C THR A 190 -7.76 1.84 13.89
N VAL A 191 -7.97 2.75 12.92
CA VAL A 191 -6.92 3.23 12.01
C VAL A 191 -5.78 3.86 12.80
N LYS A 192 -6.10 4.82 13.69
CA LYS A 192 -5.10 5.50 14.54
C LYS A 192 -4.30 4.51 15.39
N SER A 193 -4.95 3.56 16.05
CA SER A 193 -4.27 2.57 16.89
C SER A 193 -3.41 1.60 16.08
N ARG A 194 -3.87 1.15 14.90
CA ARG A 194 -3.08 0.30 13.99
C ARG A 194 -1.88 1.06 13.44
N LEU A 195 -2.03 2.32 13.06
CA LEU A 195 -0.95 3.16 12.56
C LEU A 195 0.15 3.35 13.63
N MET A 196 -0.25 3.67 14.86
CA MET A 196 0.70 3.81 15.97
C MET A 196 1.52 2.53 16.19
N ARG A 197 0.86 1.36 16.22
CA ARG A 197 1.54 0.06 16.37
C ARG A 197 2.43 -0.26 15.17
N GLY A 198 1.95 -0.03 13.95
CA GLY A 198 2.71 -0.25 12.72
C GLY A 198 3.97 0.60 12.66
N ARG A 199 3.87 1.89 12.96
CA ARG A 199 5.03 2.80 13.02
C ARG A 199 6.03 2.40 14.11
N ALA A 200 5.55 1.93 15.28
CA ALA A 200 6.42 1.44 16.34
C ALA A 200 7.23 0.22 15.90
N THR A 201 6.57 -0.78 15.30
CA THR A 201 7.25 -1.97 14.75
C THR A 201 8.21 -1.61 13.63
N LEU A 202 7.82 -0.71 12.72
CA LEU A 202 8.68 -0.26 11.62
C LEU A 202 9.93 0.44 12.14
N ARG A 203 9.78 1.34 13.14
CA ARG A 203 10.91 2.03 13.78
C ARG A 203 11.87 1.04 14.43
N GLN A 204 11.36 0.04 15.14
CA GLN A 204 12.18 -1.00 15.75
C GLN A 204 12.95 -1.78 14.69
N SER A 205 12.28 -2.23 13.62
CA SER A 205 12.91 -2.97 12.54
C SER A 205 14.00 -2.14 11.83
N LEU A 206 13.76 -0.85 11.60
CA LEU A 206 14.77 0.04 11.02
C LEU A 206 15.95 0.27 11.97
N ALA A 207 15.71 0.43 13.29
CA ALA A 207 16.79 0.60 14.26
C ALA A 207 17.74 -0.61 14.30
N GLU A 208 17.22 -1.84 14.15
CA GLU A 208 18.04 -3.05 14.04
C GLU A 208 19.04 -2.98 12.87
N PHE A 209 18.60 -2.47 11.71
CA PHE A 209 19.49 -2.32 10.55
C PHE A 209 20.61 -1.30 10.81
N PHE A 210 20.32 -0.17 11.43
CA PHE A 210 21.32 0.85 11.72
C PHE A 210 22.31 0.43 12.81
N THR A 211 21.91 -0.43 13.74
CA THR A 211 22.82 -0.98 14.77
C THR A 211 23.74 -2.06 14.22
N VAL A 212 23.31 -2.84 13.23
CA VAL A 212 24.10 -3.91 12.60
C VAL A 212 25.06 -3.37 11.55
N THR A 213 24.69 -2.29 10.86
CA THR A 213 25.46 -1.73 9.72
C THR A 213 26.30 -0.50 10.14
N GLY A 214 26.30 -0.12 11.41
CA GLY A 214 27.11 1.01 11.90
C GLY A 214 28.60 0.78 11.62
N PRO A 215 29.33 1.74 11.01
CA PRO A 215 30.75 1.61 10.79
C PRO A 215 31.46 1.48 12.14
N ARG A 216 32.33 0.48 12.26
CA ARG A 216 33.29 0.32 13.39
C ARG A 216 34.36 1.42 13.35
N THR A 217 33.95 2.67 13.43
CA THR A 217 34.90 3.78 13.64
C THR A 217 34.23 4.83 14.53
N GLY A 218 34.88 5.06 15.64
CA GLY A 218 34.75 6.05 16.69
C GLY A 218 33.63 7.08 16.66
N ARG A 219 32.91 7.08 17.79
CA ARG A 219 32.23 8.24 18.38
C ARG A 219 31.71 9.31 17.41
N GLU A 220 30.51 9.13 16.95
CA GLU A 220 29.57 10.25 16.77
C GLU A 220 28.16 9.73 17.03
N THR A 221 27.60 10.14 18.17
CA THR A 221 26.19 9.94 18.50
C THR A 221 25.36 10.77 17.53
N VAL A 222 24.75 10.10 16.53
CA VAL A 222 23.71 10.74 15.75
C VAL A 222 22.51 10.90 16.68
N THR A 223 22.39 12.07 17.25
CA THR A 223 21.18 12.51 17.95
C THR A 223 20.07 12.62 16.89
N VAL A 224 19.19 11.62 16.83
CA VAL A 224 17.95 11.77 16.09
C VAL A 224 17.16 12.87 16.79
N VAL A 225 17.14 14.04 16.14
CA VAL A 225 16.39 15.20 16.61
C VAL A 225 14.91 14.85 16.51
N ASP A 226 14.35 14.46 17.66
CA ASP A 226 12.91 14.36 17.88
C ASP A 226 12.34 15.79 17.91
N LYS A 227 12.01 16.32 16.72
CA LYS A 227 11.25 17.56 16.57
C LYS A 227 10.20 17.36 15.47
N GLY A 228 8.97 17.11 15.87
CA GLY A 228 7.82 17.43 15.03
C GLY A 228 6.76 16.36 14.79
N LEU A 229 6.56 15.39 15.69
CA LEU A 229 5.47 14.43 15.52
C LEU A 229 4.54 14.26 16.74
N CYS A 230 4.58 15.21 17.68
CA CYS A 230 3.73 15.16 18.89
C CYS A 230 3.01 16.47 19.21
N GLU A 231 2.56 17.24 18.21
CA GLU A 231 1.61 18.32 18.44
C GLU A 231 0.52 18.26 17.38
N GLU A 232 -0.47 17.41 17.62
CA GLU A 232 -1.87 17.53 17.23
C GLU A 232 -2.64 16.35 17.82
N ALA A 233 -2.81 16.40 19.14
CA ALA A 233 -3.78 15.57 19.86
C ALA A 233 -4.35 16.39 21.01
N VAL A 234 -5.27 17.30 20.69
CA VAL A 234 -6.34 17.76 21.59
C VAL A 234 -7.63 17.74 20.79
#